data_a328954d24f370276855872ff9a546d3
#
_entry.id   a328954d24f370276855872ff9a546d3
#
_cell.length_a   1.000
_cell.length_b   1.000
_cell.length_c   1.000
_cell.angle_alpha   90.00
_cell.angle_beta   90.00
_cell.angle_gamma   90.00
#
_symmetry.space_group_name_H-M   'P 1'
#
loop_
_entity.id
_entity.type
_entity.pdbx_description
1 polymer ?
#
loop_
_entity_poly.entity_id
_entity_poly.type
_entity_poly.pdbx_seq_one_letter_code
_entity_poly.pdbx_strand_id
1 'polypeptide(L)'
;MGALKELLATGRTIILDSAMGTELQTRGLSVKLPLWSAQALIDKPDTVRHIHIDNIDTGADIITSNTFRTQRRTYEKADYKYKDMDFAQTAAHFTADAVDLAKDAVMIAAEEDEVMVAGCVAPLEDSYRPDLTPDTDILCTEHNEHMKNLADAGVDLFLAETLTSIREISAVLNQLHKFGLDYIISI
;
A
#
# COMPACT_ATOMS: atom_id res chain seq x y z
N MET A 1 -16.82 -14.86 8.04
CA MET A 1 -17.14 -13.48 7.57
C MET A 1 -15.79 -12.78 7.57
N GLY A 2 -15.43 -11.88 6.65
CA GLY A 2 -14.09 -11.25 6.70
C GLY A 2 -13.96 -10.31 7.90
N ALA A 3 -12.73 -10.14 8.44
CA ALA A 3 -12.47 -9.31 9.63
C ALA A 3 -12.98 -7.86 9.45
N LEU A 4 -12.84 -7.27 8.25
CA LEU A 4 -13.40 -5.94 7.95
C LEU A 4 -14.93 -5.91 8.12
N LYS A 5 -15.66 -6.95 7.72
CA LYS A 5 -17.12 -7.01 7.88
C LYS A 5 -17.53 -7.12 9.33
N GLU A 6 -16.76 -7.83 10.14
CA GLU A 6 -16.97 -7.94 11.59
C GLU A 6 -16.73 -6.59 12.25
N LEU A 7 -15.65 -5.90 11.88
CA LEU A 7 -15.35 -4.55 12.34
C LEU A 7 -16.46 -3.56 11.97
N LEU A 8 -16.95 -3.56 10.72
CA LEU A 8 -18.06 -2.73 10.26
C LEU A 8 -19.38 -3.04 11.00
N ALA A 9 -19.61 -4.29 11.36
CA ALA A 9 -20.84 -4.71 12.06
C ALA A 9 -20.91 -4.16 13.50
N THR A 10 -19.82 -3.68 14.07
CA THR A 10 -19.81 -3.04 15.39
C THR A 10 -20.56 -1.72 15.42
N GLY A 11 -20.72 -1.06 14.26
CA GLY A 11 -21.36 0.26 14.12
C GLY A 11 -20.54 1.42 14.69
N ARG A 12 -19.33 1.18 15.18
CA ARG A 12 -18.42 2.25 15.62
C ARG A 12 -17.72 2.91 14.43
N THR A 13 -17.18 4.10 14.65
CA THR A 13 -16.30 4.75 13.67
C THR A 13 -15.02 3.95 13.54
N ILE A 14 -14.60 3.66 12.32
CA ILE A 14 -13.32 3.01 12.00
C ILE A 14 -12.32 4.10 11.61
N ILE A 15 -11.16 4.08 12.23
CA ILE A 15 -10.09 5.06 12.04
C ILE A 15 -9.00 4.45 11.15
N LEU A 16 -8.74 5.11 10.02
CA LEU A 16 -7.59 4.82 9.18
C LEU A 16 -6.38 5.61 9.67
N ASP A 17 -5.20 5.13 9.32
CA ASP A 17 -3.92 5.80 9.62
C ASP A 17 -3.72 7.11 8.84
N SER A 18 -2.65 7.83 9.20
CA SER A 18 -2.23 9.08 8.55
C SER A 18 -1.50 8.82 7.23
N ALA A 19 -1.37 9.88 6.40
CA ALA A 19 -0.68 9.81 5.12
C ALA A 19 0.83 9.59 5.29
N MET A 20 1.32 8.38 5.00
CA MET A 20 2.73 7.97 5.12
C MET A 20 3.71 8.98 4.50
N GLY A 21 3.43 9.46 3.29
CA GLY A 21 4.31 10.45 2.61
C GLY A 21 4.46 11.75 3.38
N THR A 22 3.39 12.26 3.98
CA THR A 22 3.40 13.48 4.81
C THR A 22 4.18 13.25 6.10
N GLU A 23 3.98 12.11 6.76
CA GLU A 23 4.71 11.76 7.97
C GLU A 23 6.21 11.63 7.72
N LEU A 24 6.62 11.01 6.61
CA LEU A 24 8.02 10.93 6.21
C LEU A 24 8.63 12.34 6.02
N GLN A 25 7.91 13.25 5.34
CA GLN A 25 8.36 14.64 5.15
C GLN A 25 8.49 15.39 6.47
N THR A 26 7.53 15.25 7.36
CA THR A 26 7.55 15.88 8.70
C THR A 26 8.75 15.40 9.51
N ARG A 27 9.21 14.16 9.29
CA ARG A 27 10.42 13.59 9.91
C ARG A 27 11.70 13.88 9.14
N GLY A 28 11.62 14.77 8.13
CA GLY A 28 12.79 15.28 7.38
C GLY A 28 13.27 14.38 6.24
N LEU A 29 12.49 13.37 5.85
CA LEU A 29 12.83 12.54 4.70
C LEU A 29 12.33 13.19 3.41
N SER A 30 13.13 13.05 2.35
CA SER A 30 12.73 13.51 1.02
C SER A 30 11.89 12.44 0.34
N VAL A 31 10.67 12.80 -0.06
CA VAL A 31 9.79 11.97 -0.88
C VAL A 31 9.67 12.57 -2.27
N LYS A 32 10.30 11.94 -3.27
CA LYS A 32 10.33 12.41 -4.66
C LYS A 32 9.97 11.28 -5.62
N LEU A 33 9.27 11.63 -6.70
CA LEU A 33 9.06 10.69 -7.80
C LEU A 33 10.40 10.23 -8.40
N PRO A 34 10.47 9.00 -8.94
CA PRO A 34 9.37 8.06 -9.05
C PRO A 34 9.07 7.25 -7.78
N LEU A 35 10.04 7.03 -6.88
CA LEU A 35 9.89 6.16 -5.71
C LEU A 35 8.97 6.73 -4.61
N TRP A 36 8.86 8.06 -4.50
CA TRP A 36 8.02 8.72 -3.49
C TRP A 36 8.30 8.15 -2.09
N SER A 37 7.24 7.68 -1.37
CA SER A 37 7.38 7.09 -0.02
C SER A 37 8.14 5.76 -0.01
N ALA A 38 8.16 5.01 -1.12
CA ALA A 38 8.93 3.75 -1.23
C ALA A 38 10.44 3.96 -1.08
N GLN A 39 10.96 5.18 -1.32
CA GLN A 39 12.37 5.50 -1.03
C GLN A 39 12.73 5.25 0.44
N ALA A 40 11.78 5.46 1.36
CA ALA A 40 12.01 5.24 2.79
C ALA A 40 12.20 3.75 3.15
N LEU A 41 11.66 2.82 2.37
CA LEU A 41 11.91 1.39 2.55
C LEU A 41 13.38 1.03 2.31
N ILE A 42 14.03 1.78 1.40
CA ILE A 42 15.45 1.58 1.06
C ILE A 42 16.34 2.27 2.10
N ASP A 43 16.05 3.51 2.43
CA ASP A 43 16.97 4.37 3.18
C ASP A 43 16.74 4.34 4.69
N LYS A 44 15.48 4.21 5.13
CA LYS A 44 15.04 4.38 6.53
C LYS A 44 13.84 3.50 6.90
N PRO A 45 13.91 2.16 6.74
CA PRO A 45 12.79 1.26 7.02
C PRO A 45 12.28 1.38 8.47
N ASP A 46 13.17 1.59 9.43
CA ASP A 46 12.78 1.81 10.83
C ASP A 46 11.88 3.04 11.02
N THR A 47 12.06 4.09 10.22
CA THR A 47 11.18 5.27 10.28
C THR A 47 9.76 4.92 9.80
N VAL A 48 9.64 4.08 8.78
CA VAL A 48 8.34 3.58 8.30
C VAL A 48 7.64 2.79 9.40
N ARG A 49 8.36 1.86 10.05
CA ARG A 49 7.81 1.08 11.18
C ARG A 49 7.34 1.99 12.32
N HIS A 50 8.13 2.99 12.71
CA HIS A 50 7.76 3.92 13.79
C HIS A 50 6.52 4.75 13.43
N ILE A 51 6.33 5.13 12.15
CA ILE A 51 5.11 5.83 11.73
C ILE A 51 3.88 4.93 11.93
N HIS A 52 3.98 3.65 11.58
CA HIS A 52 2.90 2.70 11.83
C HIS A 52 2.60 2.55 13.32
N ILE A 53 3.63 2.43 14.17
CA ILE A 53 3.48 2.36 15.64
C ILE A 53 2.75 3.61 16.15
N ASP A 54 3.19 4.82 15.77
CA ASP A 54 2.56 6.07 16.23
C ASP A 54 1.08 6.17 15.80
N ASN A 55 0.73 5.66 14.61
CA ASN A 55 -0.68 5.59 14.17
C ASN A 55 -1.50 4.62 15.03
N ILE A 56 -0.95 3.45 15.35
CA ILE A 56 -1.61 2.46 16.23
C ILE A 56 -1.81 3.05 17.63
N ASP A 57 -0.75 3.64 18.21
CA ASP A 57 -0.79 4.28 19.54
C ASP A 57 -1.82 5.42 19.62
N THR A 58 -2.14 6.04 18.50
CA THR A 58 -3.17 7.10 18.42
C THR A 58 -4.55 6.57 18.08
N GLY A 59 -4.73 5.26 17.94
CA GLY A 59 -6.03 4.59 17.83
C GLY A 59 -6.47 4.28 16.40
N ALA A 60 -5.54 4.07 15.47
CA ALA A 60 -5.88 3.57 14.14
C ALA A 60 -6.36 2.10 14.22
N ASP A 61 -7.51 1.81 13.61
CA ASP A 61 -8.05 0.45 13.46
C ASP A 61 -7.47 -0.28 12.25
N ILE A 62 -7.06 0.49 11.24
CA ILE A 62 -6.45 -0.03 10.02
C ILE A 62 -5.23 0.85 9.70
N ILE A 63 -4.08 0.21 9.53
CA ILE A 63 -2.87 0.85 9.02
C ILE A 63 -2.59 0.41 7.59
N THR A 64 -2.09 1.34 6.78
CA THR A 64 -1.82 1.11 5.35
C THR A 64 -0.34 0.90 5.12
N SER A 65 0.04 -0.28 4.63
CA SER A 65 1.44 -0.57 4.30
C SER A 65 2.02 0.45 3.30
N ASN A 66 3.31 0.78 3.42
CA ASN A 66 3.97 1.77 2.56
C ASN A 66 4.19 1.24 1.14
N THR A 67 3.12 0.77 0.49
CA THR A 67 3.15 0.13 -0.82
C THR A 67 2.61 0.99 -1.96
N PHE A 68 2.36 2.28 -1.71
CA PHE A 68 1.83 3.23 -2.70
C PHE A 68 2.68 3.29 -3.99
N ARG A 69 4.00 3.08 -3.90
CA ARG A 69 4.95 3.13 -5.02
C ARG A 69 5.88 1.91 -5.06
N THR A 70 5.39 0.72 -4.70
CA THR A 70 6.16 -0.53 -4.82
C THR A 70 5.79 -1.36 -6.07
N GLN A 71 5.04 -0.79 -7.01
CA GLN A 71 4.76 -1.44 -8.29
C GLN A 71 6.06 -1.55 -9.13
N ARG A 72 6.17 -2.60 -9.96
CA ARG A 72 7.30 -2.82 -10.87
C ARG A 72 7.63 -1.59 -11.72
N ARG A 73 6.59 -0.95 -12.31
CA ARG A 73 6.70 0.29 -13.10
C ARG A 73 7.46 1.40 -12.38
N THR A 74 7.30 1.52 -11.07
CA THR A 74 8.01 2.53 -10.27
C THR A 74 9.50 2.29 -10.27
N TYR A 75 9.94 1.04 -10.07
CA TYR A 75 11.35 0.67 -10.07
C TYR A 75 11.97 0.73 -11.47
N GLU A 76 11.20 0.39 -12.52
CA GLU A 76 11.61 0.59 -13.91
C GLU A 76 11.87 2.08 -14.21
N LYS A 77 10.99 2.99 -13.79
CA LYS A 77 11.16 4.44 -13.95
C LYS A 77 12.31 5.01 -13.13
N ALA A 78 12.59 4.43 -11.97
CA ALA A 78 13.70 4.80 -11.11
C ALA A 78 15.03 4.22 -11.60
N ASP A 79 15.02 3.30 -12.54
CA ASP A 79 16.17 2.45 -12.93
C ASP A 79 16.85 1.81 -11.71
N TYR A 80 16.05 1.37 -10.74
CA TYR A 80 16.51 0.82 -9.47
C TYR A 80 16.21 -0.67 -9.34
N LYS A 81 17.25 -1.44 -9.13
CA LYS A 81 17.21 -2.89 -8.84
C LYS A 81 17.89 -3.19 -7.52
N TYR A 82 17.27 -4.06 -6.75
CA TYR A 82 17.86 -4.50 -5.49
C TYR A 82 18.74 -5.73 -5.71
N LYS A 83 20.03 -5.58 -5.47
CA LYS A 83 21.05 -6.65 -5.68
C LYS A 83 20.97 -7.22 -7.11
N ASP A 84 20.92 -8.54 -7.23
CA ASP A 84 20.84 -9.27 -8.52
C ASP A 84 19.39 -9.50 -9.00
N MET A 85 18.40 -8.82 -8.38
CA MET A 85 16.98 -8.93 -8.73
C MET A 85 16.67 -8.15 -10.00
N ASP A 86 15.73 -8.64 -10.79
CA ASP A 86 15.08 -7.83 -11.82
C ASP A 86 14.06 -6.84 -11.20
N PHE A 87 13.37 -6.04 -12.03
CA PHE A 87 12.43 -5.04 -11.53
C PHE A 87 11.18 -5.67 -10.88
N ALA A 88 10.69 -6.80 -11.39
CA ALA A 88 9.55 -7.50 -10.81
C ALA A 88 9.90 -8.10 -9.45
N GLN A 89 11.06 -8.72 -9.34
CA GLN A 89 11.58 -9.26 -8.08
C GLN A 89 11.86 -8.14 -7.06
N THR A 90 12.40 -7.00 -7.51
CA THR A 90 12.61 -5.80 -6.67
C THR A 90 11.28 -5.28 -6.12
N ALA A 91 10.25 -5.19 -6.97
CA ALA A 91 8.92 -4.77 -6.56
C ALA A 91 8.29 -5.73 -5.53
N ALA A 92 8.38 -7.04 -5.77
CA ALA A 92 7.88 -8.05 -4.85
C ALA A 92 8.60 -7.98 -3.49
N HIS A 93 9.94 -7.84 -3.49
CA HIS A 93 10.75 -7.71 -2.29
C HIS A 93 10.32 -6.50 -1.43
N PHE A 94 10.31 -5.29 -2.00
CA PHE A 94 9.94 -4.10 -1.23
C PHE A 94 8.46 -4.03 -0.88
N THR A 95 7.58 -4.69 -1.64
CA THR A 95 6.18 -4.86 -1.23
C THR A 95 6.08 -5.75 0.02
N ALA A 96 6.83 -6.87 0.06
CA ALA A 96 6.88 -7.74 1.23
C ALA A 96 7.49 -7.01 2.43
N ASP A 97 8.64 -6.35 2.28
CA ASP A 97 9.27 -5.57 3.35
C ASP A 97 8.33 -4.51 3.93
N ALA A 98 7.57 -3.80 3.09
CA ALA A 98 6.62 -2.78 3.55
C ALA A 98 5.48 -3.39 4.37
N VAL A 99 4.97 -4.55 3.97
CA VAL A 99 3.92 -5.27 4.70
C VAL A 99 4.47 -5.84 6.02
N ASP A 100 5.69 -6.39 6.00
CA ASP A 100 6.34 -6.91 7.20
C ASP A 100 6.57 -5.80 8.24
N LEU A 101 7.02 -4.60 7.82
CA LEU A 101 7.17 -3.43 8.72
C LEU A 101 5.84 -3.01 9.36
N ALA A 102 4.72 -3.07 8.61
CA ALA A 102 3.40 -2.79 9.15
C ALA A 102 2.96 -3.88 10.15
N LYS A 103 3.17 -5.15 9.83
CA LYS A 103 2.88 -6.28 10.74
C LYS A 103 3.74 -6.23 12.01
N ASP A 104 5.02 -5.91 11.87
CA ASP A 104 5.92 -5.71 13.02
C ASP A 104 5.37 -4.61 13.94
N ALA A 105 4.88 -3.50 13.38
CA ALA A 105 4.28 -2.42 14.15
C ALA A 105 3.03 -2.89 14.91
N VAL A 106 2.16 -3.68 14.28
CA VAL A 106 0.99 -4.30 14.95
C VAL A 106 1.44 -5.18 16.11
N MET A 107 2.42 -6.06 15.89
CA MET A 107 2.94 -6.93 16.95
C MET A 107 3.56 -6.16 18.14
N ILE A 108 4.08 -4.95 17.89
CA ILE A 108 4.72 -4.13 18.93
C ILE A 108 3.70 -3.28 19.69
N ALA A 109 2.75 -2.66 19.00
CA ALA A 109 1.90 -1.59 19.53
C ALA A 109 0.44 -2.01 19.75
N ALA A 110 -0.09 -3.01 19.05
CA ALA A 110 -1.46 -3.48 19.29
C ALA A 110 -1.47 -4.43 20.51
N GLU A 111 -2.04 -3.97 21.63
CA GLU A 111 -2.11 -4.76 22.87
C GLU A 111 -3.21 -5.82 22.81
N GLU A 112 -4.47 -5.39 22.88
CA GLU A 112 -5.65 -6.27 22.85
C GLU A 112 -6.55 -5.98 21.63
N ASP A 113 -6.29 -4.89 20.91
CA ASP A 113 -7.08 -4.46 19.75
C ASP A 113 -6.55 -5.10 18.46
N GLU A 114 -7.45 -5.62 17.67
CA GLU A 114 -7.13 -6.21 16.36
C GLU A 114 -6.96 -5.10 15.31
N VAL A 115 -5.71 -4.66 15.08
CA VAL A 115 -5.37 -3.68 14.04
C VAL A 115 -5.11 -4.41 12.73
N MET A 116 -5.81 -4.02 11.67
CA MET A 116 -5.69 -4.62 10.34
C MET A 116 -4.60 -3.93 9.52
N VAL A 117 -3.88 -4.72 8.71
CA VAL A 117 -2.89 -4.22 7.75
C VAL A 117 -3.50 -4.19 6.35
N ALA A 118 -3.73 -2.98 5.81
CA ALA A 118 -4.19 -2.79 4.45
C ALA A 118 -3.02 -2.71 3.46
N GLY A 119 -3.15 -3.43 2.34
CA GLY A 119 -2.26 -3.28 1.19
C GLY A 119 -2.71 -2.11 0.31
N CYS A 120 -1.88 -1.09 0.15
CA CYS A 120 -2.21 0.06 -0.69
C CYS A 120 -2.13 -0.29 -2.18
N VAL A 121 -3.22 -0.03 -2.91
CA VAL A 121 -3.31 -0.12 -4.37
C VAL A 121 -3.54 1.29 -4.93
N ALA A 122 -2.44 1.94 -5.32
CA ALA A 122 -2.44 3.29 -5.87
C ALA A 122 -2.45 3.29 -7.41
N PRO A 123 -2.76 4.45 -8.05
CA PRO A 123 -2.63 4.58 -9.50
C PRO A 123 -1.23 4.22 -9.99
N LEU A 124 -1.14 3.62 -11.18
CA LEU A 124 0.16 3.24 -11.79
C LEU A 124 1.00 4.46 -12.17
N GLU A 125 0.35 5.60 -12.42
CA GLU A 125 0.99 6.86 -12.77
C GLU A 125 0.75 7.92 -11.68
N ASP A 126 1.14 9.16 -11.95
CA ASP A 126 0.88 10.28 -11.06
C ASP A 126 -0.63 10.52 -10.95
N SER A 127 -1.19 10.45 -9.74
CA SER A 127 -2.61 10.66 -9.47
C SER A 127 -3.13 12.05 -9.90
N TYR A 128 -2.24 13.04 -10.00
CA TYR A 128 -2.57 14.37 -10.53
C TYR A 128 -2.52 14.46 -12.06
N ARG A 129 -2.17 13.35 -12.73
CA ARG A 129 -2.02 13.27 -14.18
C ARG A 129 -2.85 12.11 -14.76
N PRO A 130 -4.21 12.19 -14.69
CA PRO A 130 -5.09 11.14 -15.22
C PRO A 130 -4.94 10.94 -16.74
N ASP A 131 -4.36 11.90 -17.42
CA ASP A 131 -4.00 11.81 -18.84
C ASP A 131 -2.88 10.77 -19.11
N LEU A 132 -2.09 10.42 -18.10
CA LEU A 132 -1.03 9.40 -18.19
C LEU A 132 -1.53 7.99 -17.89
N THR A 133 -2.80 7.82 -17.51
CA THR A 133 -3.37 6.50 -17.19
C THR A 133 -3.18 5.54 -18.37
N PRO A 134 -2.51 4.38 -18.17
CA PRO A 134 -2.26 3.41 -19.22
C PRO A 134 -3.53 2.79 -19.81
N ASP A 135 -3.36 2.04 -20.90
CA ASP A 135 -4.45 1.27 -21.48
C ASP A 135 -4.91 0.14 -20.57
N THR A 136 -6.16 -0.29 -20.73
CA THR A 136 -6.85 -1.23 -19.84
C THR A 136 -6.08 -2.54 -19.65
N ASP A 137 -5.46 -3.09 -20.70
CA ASP A 137 -4.71 -4.35 -20.60
C ASP A 137 -3.47 -4.20 -19.72
N ILE A 138 -2.78 -3.07 -19.83
CA ILE A 138 -1.64 -2.72 -18.97
C ILE A 138 -2.11 -2.56 -17.52
N LEU A 139 -3.18 -1.78 -17.31
CA LEU A 139 -3.78 -1.59 -15.98
C LEU A 139 -4.13 -2.93 -15.33
N CYS A 140 -4.83 -3.81 -16.05
CA CYS A 140 -5.22 -5.13 -15.53
C CYS A 140 -4.00 -5.99 -15.18
N THR A 141 -2.97 -5.97 -16.01
CA THR A 141 -1.77 -6.79 -15.81
C THR A 141 -0.96 -6.30 -14.62
N GLU A 142 -0.65 -5.00 -14.57
CA GLU A 142 0.24 -4.44 -13.55
C GLU A 142 -0.42 -4.33 -12.18
N HIS A 143 -1.71 -3.98 -12.11
CA HIS A 143 -2.47 -4.03 -10.85
C HIS A 143 -2.60 -5.47 -10.33
N ASN A 144 -2.84 -6.46 -11.22
CA ASN A 144 -2.88 -7.85 -10.79
C ASN A 144 -1.53 -8.32 -10.22
N GLU A 145 -0.41 -7.94 -10.85
CA GLU A 145 0.93 -8.24 -10.35
C GLU A 145 1.15 -7.63 -8.96
N HIS A 146 0.83 -6.34 -8.79
CA HIS A 146 0.99 -5.67 -7.51
C HIS A 146 0.09 -6.24 -6.41
N MET A 147 -1.19 -6.48 -6.70
CA MET A 147 -2.12 -7.11 -5.76
C MET A 147 -1.70 -8.53 -5.37
N LYS A 148 -1.11 -9.28 -6.33
CA LYS A 148 -0.55 -10.58 -6.02
C LYS A 148 0.60 -10.47 -5.01
N ASN A 149 1.52 -9.53 -5.20
CA ASN A 149 2.63 -9.29 -4.27
C ASN A 149 2.10 -8.93 -2.87
N LEU A 150 1.06 -8.09 -2.78
CA LEU A 150 0.40 -7.73 -1.51
C LEU A 150 -0.26 -8.93 -0.84
N ALA A 151 -1.01 -9.73 -1.61
CA ALA A 151 -1.67 -10.93 -1.10
C ALA A 151 -0.65 -11.99 -0.63
N ASP A 152 0.42 -12.21 -1.40
CA ASP A 152 1.52 -13.12 -1.04
C ASP A 152 2.24 -12.65 0.24
N ALA A 153 2.37 -11.34 0.46
CA ALA A 153 2.91 -10.74 1.68
C ALA A 153 1.91 -10.84 2.87
N GLY A 154 0.65 -11.19 2.60
CA GLY A 154 -0.36 -11.51 3.60
C GLY A 154 -0.98 -10.27 4.26
N VAL A 155 -1.39 -9.30 3.46
CA VAL A 155 -2.25 -8.19 3.93
C VAL A 155 -3.63 -8.71 4.31
N ASP A 156 -4.31 -8.04 5.24
CA ASP A 156 -5.65 -8.43 5.70
C ASP A 156 -6.74 -7.98 4.71
N LEU A 157 -6.52 -6.84 4.05
CA LEU A 157 -7.42 -6.28 3.03
C LEU A 157 -6.65 -5.42 2.04
N PHE A 158 -7.30 -5.04 0.94
CA PHE A 158 -6.78 -4.04 0.02
C PHE A 158 -7.40 -2.66 0.29
N LEU A 159 -6.58 -1.61 0.23
CA LEU A 159 -7.04 -0.22 0.15
C LEU A 159 -6.68 0.34 -1.22
N ALA A 160 -7.67 0.40 -2.12
CA ALA A 160 -7.51 1.07 -3.40
C ALA A 160 -7.81 2.56 -3.21
N GLU A 161 -6.77 3.39 -3.32
CA GLU A 161 -6.86 4.80 -2.98
C GLU A 161 -6.31 5.73 -4.05
N THR A 162 -6.75 6.99 -4.00
CA THR A 162 -6.25 8.09 -4.86
C THR A 162 -6.47 7.82 -6.36
N LEU A 163 -7.44 6.98 -6.71
CA LEU A 163 -7.76 6.62 -8.08
C LEU A 163 -8.57 7.76 -8.74
N THR A 164 -8.01 8.39 -9.77
CA THR A 164 -8.60 9.58 -10.44
C THR A 164 -9.14 9.28 -11.84
N SER A 165 -8.96 8.06 -12.35
CA SER A 165 -9.41 7.63 -13.67
C SER A 165 -10.46 6.52 -13.58
N ILE A 166 -11.64 6.73 -14.16
CA ILE A 166 -12.70 5.70 -14.23
C ILE A 166 -12.21 4.42 -14.89
N ARG A 167 -11.34 4.53 -15.91
CA ARG A 167 -10.74 3.36 -16.58
C ARG A 167 -9.88 2.56 -15.61
N GLU A 168 -9.07 3.22 -14.80
CA GLU A 168 -8.22 2.56 -13.82
C GLU A 168 -9.03 1.99 -12.64
N ILE A 169 -10.01 2.73 -12.12
CA ILE A 169 -10.96 2.23 -11.11
C ILE A 169 -11.62 0.92 -11.58
N SER A 170 -12.10 0.90 -12.84
CA SER A 170 -12.74 -0.30 -13.40
C SER A 170 -11.75 -1.47 -13.53
N ALA A 171 -10.51 -1.21 -13.93
CA ALA A 171 -9.47 -2.22 -14.01
C ALA A 171 -9.11 -2.78 -12.62
N VAL A 172 -8.92 -1.92 -11.63
CA VAL A 172 -8.64 -2.29 -10.24
C VAL A 172 -9.77 -3.14 -9.66
N LEU A 173 -11.03 -2.71 -9.79
CA LEU A 173 -12.19 -3.48 -9.34
C LEU A 173 -12.23 -4.89 -9.91
N ASN A 174 -11.96 -5.03 -11.22
CA ASN A 174 -11.95 -6.32 -11.89
C ASN A 174 -10.82 -7.25 -11.37
N GLN A 175 -9.75 -6.71 -10.80
CA GLN A 175 -8.69 -7.51 -10.19
C GLN A 175 -9.00 -7.85 -8.74
N LEU A 176 -9.49 -6.91 -7.92
CA LEU A 176 -9.79 -7.11 -6.49
C LEU A 176 -10.63 -8.35 -6.23
N HIS A 177 -11.66 -8.60 -7.06
CA HIS A 177 -12.53 -9.77 -6.92
C HIS A 177 -11.83 -11.12 -7.04
N LYS A 178 -10.62 -11.17 -7.60
CA LYS A 178 -9.90 -12.45 -7.84
C LYS A 178 -9.17 -12.97 -6.61
N PHE A 179 -8.93 -12.12 -5.62
CA PHE A 179 -8.07 -12.46 -4.47
C PHE A 179 -8.84 -12.95 -3.24
N GLY A 180 -10.16 -12.75 -3.19
CA GLY A 180 -10.98 -13.22 -2.06
C GLY A 180 -10.74 -12.47 -0.74
N LEU A 181 -9.96 -11.40 -0.76
CA LEU A 181 -9.76 -10.49 0.36
C LEU A 181 -10.85 -9.40 0.37
N ASP A 182 -11.16 -8.86 1.56
CA ASP A 182 -11.96 -7.66 1.70
C ASP A 182 -11.21 -6.46 1.11
N TYR A 183 -11.95 -5.41 0.71
CA TYR A 183 -11.32 -4.20 0.16
C TYR A 183 -12.12 -2.93 0.46
N ILE A 184 -11.40 -1.83 0.53
CA ILE A 184 -11.91 -0.46 0.61
C ILE A 184 -11.50 0.27 -0.67
N ILE A 185 -12.37 1.13 -1.20
CA ILE A 185 -12.07 1.99 -2.34
C ILE A 185 -12.29 3.44 -1.94
N SER A 186 -11.27 4.26 -2.13
CA SER A 186 -11.28 5.71 -1.99
C SER A 186 -11.02 6.36 -3.35
N ILE A 187 -11.90 7.25 -3.78
CA ILE A 187 -11.86 7.95 -5.07
C ILE A 187 -11.87 9.46 -4.88
#